data_534da073cf5e3e7c610232cf9a356520
#
_entry.id   534da073cf5e3e7c610232cf9a356520
#
_cell.length_a   1.000
_cell.length_b   1.000
_cell.length_c   1.000
_cell.angle_alpha   90.00
_cell.angle_beta   90.00
_cell.angle_gamma   90.00
#
_symmetry.space_group_name_H-M   'P 1'
#
loop_
_entity.id
_entity.type
_entity.pdbx_description
1 polymer ?
#
loop_
_entity_poly.entity_id
_entity_poly.type
_entity_poly.pdbx_seq_one_letter_code
_entity_poly.pdbx_strand_id
1 'polypeptide(L)'
;SSAASDVYKRQDSDPEVLNLICHGIEGTDYEFVGDKADGLIKPISDYPGMLSFLVGNVFNEYYTDASQVGTWPETAEINANAQASCILGFAFDSEPVATQIAQCSAVVEEYLPALNCGAVDVDSTLEAFNAALKDAGVEQIIAEMQSQIDAWLATK
;
A
#
# COMPACT_ATOMS: atom_id res chain seq x y z
N SER A 1 23.37 15.04 15.07
CA SER A 1 22.07 15.25 14.44
C SER A 1 21.85 16.73 14.24
N SER A 2 21.67 17.16 13.01
CA SER A 2 21.52 18.57 12.70
C SER A 2 20.11 19.05 13.05
N ALA A 3 19.97 20.36 13.34
CA ALA A 3 18.68 21.04 13.53
C ALA A 3 17.70 20.76 12.36
N ALA A 4 18.20 20.54 11.15
CA ALA A 4 17.40 20.16 9.98
C ALA A 4 16.71 18.79 10.14
N SER A 5 17.36 17.80 10.76
CA SER A 5 16.76 16.50 11.06
C SER A 5 15.64 16.61 12.11
N ASP A 6 15.78 17.58 13.01
CA ASP A 6 14.79 17.81 14.08
C ASP A 6 13.54 18.54 13.55
N VAL A 7 13.73 19.46 12.61
CA VAL A 7 12.61 20.12 11.88
C VAL A 7 11.84 19.10 11.06
N TYR A 8 12.53 18.19 10.35
CA TYR A 8 11.87 17.16 9.55
C TYR A 8 11.03 16.20 10.39
N LYS A 9 11.53 15.83 11.57
CA LYS A 9 10.78 14.99 12.52
C LYS A 9 9.54 15.70 13.10
N ARG A 10 9.59 17.02 13.25
CA ARG A 10 8.44 17.81 13.70
C ARG A 10 7.33 17.89 12.67
N GLN A 11 7.66 18.00 11.39
CA GLN A 11 6.68 17.96 10.29
C GLN A 11 5.87 16.66 10.28
N ASP A 12 6.52 15.55 10.60
CA ASP A 12 5.89 14.22 10.61
C ASP A 12 4.98 14.00 11.84
N SER A 13 5.25 14.67 12.94
CA SER A 13 4.55 14.45 14.23
C SER A 13 3.63 15.59 14.67
N ASP A 14 3.69 16.76 14.03
CA ASP A 14 2.89 17.94 14.40
C ASP A 14 1.69 18.12 13.46
N PRO A 15 0.45 17.88 13.93
CA PRO A 15 -0.75 18.05 13.09
C PRO A 15 -0.93 19.48 12.55
N GLU A 16 -0.53 20.51 13.32
CA GLU A 16 -0.70 21.90 12.89
C GLU A 16 0.20 22.21 11.69
N VAL A 17 1.46 21.76 11.73
CA VAL A 17 2.41 21.94 10.63
C VAL A 17 1.96 21.19 9.39
N LEU A 18 1.51 19.95 9.52
CA LEU A 18 1.01 19.17 8.40
C LEU A 18 -0.18 19.86 7.72
N ASN A 19 -1.19 20.24 8.51
CA ASN A 19 -2.42 20.82 7.99
C ASN A 19 -2.21 22.24 7.43
N LEU A 20 -1.26 23.01 7.98
CA LEU A 20 -0.84 24.28 7.36
C LEU A 20 -0.27 24.08 5.95
N ILE A 21 0.54 23.05 5.74
CA ILE A 21 1.13 22.74 4.43
C ILE A 21 0.07 22.19 3.47
N CYS A 22 -0.83 21.34 3.95
CA CYS A 22 -1.83 20.66 3.10
C CYS A 22 -3.05 21.54 2.80
N HIS A 23 -3.50 22.35 3.75
CA HIS A 23 -4.78 23.05 3.69
C HIS A 23 -4.69 24.57 3.85
N GLY A 24 -3.53 25.13 4.23
CA GLY A 24 -3.33 26.55 4.45
C GLY A 24 -3.80 27.02 5.81
N ILE A 25 -4.39 28.23 5.88
CA ILE A 25 -4.70 28.96 7.10
C ILE A 25 -6.21 28.92 7.38
N GLU A 26 -6.60 28.53 8.61
CA GLU A 26 -8.00 28.60 9.07
C GLU A 26 -8.58 30.02 8.93
N GLY A 27 -9.79 30.13 8.41
CA GLY A 27 -10.49 31.38 8.15
C GLY A 27 -10.02 32.13 6.90
N THR A 28 -8.93 31.68 6.24
CA THR A 28 -8.43 32.21 4.98
C THR A 28 -8.56 31.20 3.85
N ASP A 29 -8.10 29.98 4.08
CA ASP A 29 -8.05 28.92 3.07
C ASP A 29 -9.08 27.83 3.33
N TYR A 30 -9.43 27.58 4.59
CA TYR A 30 -10.47 26.64 4.99
C TYR A 30 -11.22 27.09 6.24
N GLU A 31 -12.39 26.48 6.46
CA GLU A 31 -13.21 26.59 7.67
C GLU A 31 -13.51 25.19 8.22
N PHE A 32 -13.60 25.07 9.56
CA PHE A 32 -14.10 23.83 10.15
C PHE A 32 -15.61 23.70 9.98
N VAL A 33 -16.07 22.46 9.78
CA VAL A 33 -17.49 22.09 9.64
C VAL A 33 -17.89 21.26 10.86
N GLY A 34 -18.79 21.81 11.68
CA GLY A 34 -19.21 21.14 12.92
C GLY A 34 -18.23 21.33 14.07
N ASP A 35 -17.98 20.26 14.84
CA ASP A 35 -17.01 20.29 15.92
C ASP A 35 -15.57 20.25 15.35
N LYS A 36 -14.74 21.18 15.80
CA LYS A 36 -13.32 21.24 15.42
C LYS A 36 -12.57 19.95 15.79
N ALA A 37 -13.01 19.26 16.82
CA ALA A 37 -12.42 17.98 17.26
C ALA A 37 -12.61 16.85 16.23
N ASP A 38 -13.63 16.94 15.37
CA ASP A 38 -13.84 15.95 14.29
C ASP A 38 -12.86 16.14 13.13
N GLY A 39 -12.17 17.28 13.06
CA GLY A 39 -11.18 17.57 12.04
C GLY A 39 -11.77 17.73 10.62
N LEU A 40 -13.10 17.88 10.48
CA LEU A 40 -13.71 18.09 9.16
C LEU A 40 -13.58 19.55 8.74
N ILE A 41 -13.02 19.78 7.55
CA ILE A 41 -12.82 21.11 6.98
C ILE A 41 -13.50 21.25 5.62
N LYS A 42 -13.82 22.51 5.28
CA LYS A 42 -14.29 22.89 3.96
C LYS A 42 -13.34 23.94 3.39
N PRO A 43 -12.72 23.70 2.22
CA PRO A 43 -11.93 24.71 1.52
C PRO A 43 -12.78 25.94 1.16
N ILE A 44 -12.22 27.14 1.35
CA ILE A 44 -12.85 28.43 1.02
C ILE A 44 -11.99 29.29 0.07
N SER A 45 -10.80 28.80 -0.29
CA SER A 45 -9.89 29.40 -1.29
C SER A 45 -9.39 28.35 -2.27
N ASP A 46 -8.66 28.80 -3.30
CA ASP A 46 -7.95 27.94 -4.26
C ASP A 46 -6.52 27.62 -3.77
N TYR A 47 -6.31 27.49 -2.45
CA TYR A 47 -5.00 27.12 -1.92
C TYR A 47 -4.54 25.79 -2.51
N PRO A 48 -3.37 25.73 -3.19
CA PRO A 48 -2.98 24.54 -3.94
C PRO A 48 -2.62 23.35 -3.05
N GLY A 49 -2.23 23.62 -1.80
CA GLY A 49 -1.87 22.58 -0.84
C GLY A 49 -0.84 21.56 -1.32
N MET A 50 -0.51 20.63 -0.44
CA MET A 50 0.29 19.46 -0.80
C MET A 50 -0.44 18.19 -0.34
N LEU A 51 -0.17 17.08 -1.02
CA LEU A 51 -0.70 15.78 -0.62
C LEU A 51 -0.02 15.33 0.69
N SER A 52 -0.80 15.06 1.71
CA SER A 52 -0.35 14.75 3.06
C SER A 52 0.63 13.57 3.11
N PHE A 53 0.40 12.52 2.32
CA PHE A 53 1.28 11.35 2.26
C PHE A 53 2.67 11.63 1.63
N LEU A 54 2.87 12.79 1.02
CA LEU A 54 4.19 13.22 0.51
C LEU A 54 5.00 14.03 1.54
N VAL A 55 4.32 14.65 2.50
CA VAL A 55 4.95 15.64 3.37
C VAL A 55 4.90 15.30 4.86
N GLY A 56 4.10 14.30 5.27
CA GLY A 56 4.00 13.93 6.67
C GLY A 56 3.12 12.72 6.94
N ASN A 57 2.70 12.61 8.21
CA ASN A 57 1.89 11.50 8.68
C ASN A 57 0.39 11.77 8.44
N VAL A 58 -0.19 11.05 7.47
CA VAL A 58 -1.61 11.18 7.07
C VAL A 58 -2.61 11.00 8.23
N PHE A 59 -2.23 10.30 9.30
CA PHE A 59 -3.09 10.15 10.48
C PHE A 59 -3.35 11.47 11.22
N ASN A 60 -2.60 12.52 10.90
CA ASN A 60 -2.74 13.86 11.45
C ASN A 60 -3.52 14.81 10.52
N GLU A 61 -3.93 14.32 9.33
CA GLU A 61 -4.60 15.16 8.32
C GLU A 61 -6.05 15.43 8.68
N TYR A 62 -6.53 16.65 8.37
CA TYR A 62 -7.94 16.99 8.43
C TYR A 62 -8.72 16.31 7.31
N TYR A 63 -10.00 16.09 7.55
CA TYR A 63 -10.92 15.49 6.57
C TYR A 63 -11.55 16.57 5.70
N THR A 64 -11.61 16.34 4.40
CA THR A 64 -12.32 17.19 3.44
C THR A 64 -13.67 16.59 3.02
N ASP A 65 -13.95 15.35 3.42
CA ASP A 65 -15.19 14.63 3.16
C ASP A 65 -15.77 14.09 4.48
N ALA A 66 -17.03 14.43 4.75
CA ALA A 66 -17.73 14.01 5.96
C ALA A 66 -17.82 12.48 6.12
N SER A 67 -17.84 11.73 5.02
CA SER A 67 -17.85 10.27 5.05
C SER A 67 -16.55 9.64 5.56
N GLN A 68 -15.47 10.42 5.59
CA GLN A 68 -14.14 9.97 6.02
C GLN A 68 -13.83 10.29 7.49
N VAL A 69 -14.68 11.08 8.15
CA VAL A 69 -14.47 11.44 9.58
C VAL A 69 -14.36 10.18 10.43
N GLY A 70 -13.25 10.08 11.18
CA GLY A 70 -12.96 8.93 12.04
C GLY A 70 -12.17 7.79 11.37
N THR A 71 -11.90 7.83 10.07
CA THR A 71 -11.18 6.74 9.38
C THR A 71 -9.73 6.58 9.88
N TRP A 72 -9.04 7.66 10.24
CA TRP A 72 -7.66 7.57 10.73
C TRP A 72 -7.55 6.88 12.10
N PRO A 73 -8.35 7.25 13.13
CA PRO A 73 -8.39 6.52 14.39
C PRO A 73 -8.77 5.04 14.21
N GLU A 74 -9.76 4.73 13.36
CA GLU A 74 -10.15 3.35 13.06
C GLU A 74 -9.01 2.58 12.38
N THR A 75 -8.33 3.18 11.41
CA THR A 75 -7.18 2.58 10.74
C THR A 75 -6.03 2.33 11.72
N ALA A 76 -5.77 3.26 12.64
CA ALA A 76 -4.76 3.08 13.68
C ALA A 76 -5.09 1.90 14.61
N GLU A 77 -6.36 1.75 14.99
CA GLU A 77 -6.83 0.61 15.79
C GLU A 77 -6.70 -0.71 15.05
N ILE A 78 -7.10 -0.77 13.76
CA ILE A 78 -6.92 -1.95 12.90
C ILE A 78 -5.44 -2.33 12.82
N ASN A 79 -4.55 -1.36 12.59
CA ASN A 79 -3.11 -1.60 12.51
C ASN A 79 -2.53 -2.10 13.85
N ALA A 80 -2.98 -1.53 14.97
CA ALA A 80 -2.52 -1.95 16.30
C ALA A 80 -2.94 -3.38 16.66
N ASN A 81 -4.09 -3.82 16.15
CA ASN A 81 -4.64 -5.16 16.37
C ASN A 81 -4.29 -6.15 15.25
N ALA A 82 -3.56 -5.73 14.22
CA ALA A 82 -3.18 -6.58 13.11
C ALA A 82 -2.28 -7.72 13.58
N GLN A 83 -2.61 -8.93 13.15
CA GLN A 83 -1.77 -10.10 13.42
C GLN A 83 -0.60 -10.12 12.41
N ALA A 84 0.61 -10.27 12.94
CA ALA A 84 1.77 -10.46 12.11
C ALA A 84 1.64 -11.76 11.30
N SER A 85 2.03 -11.73 10.03
CA SER A 85 2.08 -12.93 9.20
C SER A 85 2.99 -13.98 9.85
N CYS A 86 2.56 -15.25 9.80
CA CYS A 86 3.40 -16.37 10.29
C CYS A 86 4.73 -16.49 9.55
N ILE A 87 4.83 -15.92 8.34
CA ILE A 87 6.05 -15.88 7.53
C ILE A 87 6.76 -14.52 7.57
N LEU A 88 6.44 -13.66 8.54
CA LEU A 88 7.13 -12.36 8.69
C LEU A 88 8.63 -12.54 8.92
N GLY A 89 9.44 -11.97 8.03
CA GLY A 89 10.90 -12.09 8.02
C GLY A 89 11.44 -13.27 7.20
N PHE A 90 10.56 -14.06 6.55
CA PHE A 90 10.97 -15.04 5.55
C PHE A 90 11.43 -14.34 4.26
N ALA A 91 12.54 -14.83 3.69
CA ALA A 91 13.02 -14.41 2.37
C ALA A 91 13.18 -15.67 1.50
N PHE A 92 12.48 -15.69 0.37
CA PHE A 92 12.57 -16.81 -0.58
C PHE A 92 13.88 -16.73 -1.36
N ASP A 93 14.64 -17.84 -1.34
CA ASP A 93 15.77 -18.04 -2.25
C ASP A 93 15.26 -18.62 -3.58
N SER A 94 15.31 -17.82 -4.62
CA SER A 94 14.82 -18.17 -5.95
C SER A 94 15.84 -18.94 -6.82
N GLU A 95 17.09 -19.06 -6.39
CA GLU A 95 18.17 -19.67 -7.20
C GLU A 95 17.82 -21.12 -7.64
N PRO A 96 17.27 -22.01 -6.78
CA PRO A 96 16.95 -23.38 -7.18
C PRO A 96 15.92 -23.51 -8.31
N VAL A 97 15.06 -22.52 -8.48
CA VAL A 97 13.95 -22.50 -9.46
C VAL A 97 14.00 -21.32 -10.44
N ALA A 98 15.17 -20.70 -10.60
CA ALA A 98 15.34 -19.51 -11.43
C ALA A 98 14.90 -19.73 -12.89
N THR A 99 15.13 -20.93 -13.44
CA THR A 99 14.70 -21.29 -14.82
C THR A 99 13.18 -21.31 -14.94
N GLN A 100 12.48 -21.92 -13.98
CA GLN A 100 11.02 -22.01 -13.96
C GLN A 100 10.40 -20.61 -13.77
N ILE A 101 10.99 -19.78 -12.92
CA ILE A 101 10.56 -18.38 -12.74
C ILE A 101 10.66 -17.62 -14.05
N ALA A 102 11.77 -17.74 -14.79
CA ALA A 102 11.93 -17.08 -16.08
C ALA A 102 10.91 -17.57 -17.12
N GLN A 103 10.64 -18.88 -17.15
CA GLN A 103 9.63 -19.47 -18.04
C GLN A 103 8.21 -19.02 -17.71
N CYS A 104 7.85 -19.03 -16.42
CA CYS A 104 6.54 -18.56 -15.96
C CYS A 104 6.37 -17.04 -16.22
N SER A 105 7.42 -16.24 -16.05
CA SER A 105 7.39 -14.82 -16.39
C SER A 105 7.10 -14.57 -17.86
N ALA A 106 7.71 -15.33 -18.76
CA ALA A 106 7.44 -15.23 -20.21
C ALA A 106 5.97 -15.58 -20.52
N VAL A 107 5.41 -16.61 -19.88
CA VAL A 107 3.98 -16.95 -20.02
C VAL A 107 3.08 -15.82 -19.52
N VAL A 108 3.42 -15.21 -18.36
CA VAL A 108 2.66 -14.07 -17.82
C VAL A 108 2.69 -12.88 -18.79
N GLU A 109 3.85 -12.55 -19.35
CA GLU A 109 4.01 -11.47 -20.33
C GLU A 109 3.21 -11.72 -21.62
N GLU A 110 3.07 -12.96 -22.04
CA GLU A 110 2.29 -13.33 -23.22
C GLU A 110 0.78 -13.18 -23.00
N TYR A 111 0.24 -13.70 -21.90
CA TYR A 111 -1.21 -13.81 -21.69
C TYR A 111 -1.84 -12.62 -20.96
N LEU A 112 -1.14 -12.06 -19.97
CA LEU A 112 -1.74 -11.11 -19.04
C LEU A 112 -2.20 -9.80 -19.68
N PRO A 113 -1.51 -9.20 -20.67
CA PRO A 113 -1.97 -7.97 -21.29
C PRO A 113 -3.33 -8.11 -21.97
N ALA A 114 -3.54 -9.21 -22.71
CA ALA A 114 -4.80 -9.46 -23.42
C ALA A 114 -5.95 -9.79 -22.47
N LEU A 115 -5.68 -10.54 -21.41
CA LEU A 115 -6.65 -10.84 -20.35
C LEU A 115 -7.09 -9.58 -19.60
N ASN A 116 -6.13 -8.72 -19.20
CA ASN A 116 -6.42 -7.51 -18.43
C ASN A 116 -7.23 -6.47 -19.20
N CYS A 117 -7.05 -6.36 -20.52
CA CYS A 117 -7.83 -5.42 -21.33
C CYS A 117 -9.10 -6.04 -21.94
N GLY A 118 -9.41 -7.31 -21.67
CA GLY A 118 -10.58 -7.99 -22.20
C GLY A 118 -10.57 -8.16 -23.72
N ALA A 119 -9.39 -8.21 -24.34
CA ALA A 119 -9.24 -8.36 -25.80
C ALA A 119 -9.47 -9.80 -26.30
N VAL A 120 -9.65 -10.74 -25.38
CA VAL A 120 -9.79 -12.18 -25.63
C VAL A 120 -10.97 -12.76 -24.86
N ASP A 121 -11.44 -13.94 -25.24
CA ASP A 121 -12.37 -14.71 -24.42
C ASP A 121 -11.67 -15.14 -23.14
N VAL A 122 -12.16 -14.63 -21.99
CA VAL A 122 -11.48 -14.76 -20.69
C VAL A 122 -11.46 -16.21 -20.24
N ASP A 123 -12.55 -16.95 -20.37
CA ASP A 123 -12.67 -18.30 -19.82
C ASP A 123 -11.71 -19.26 -20.51
N SER A 124 -11.76 -19.32 -21.85
CA SER A 124 -10.87 -20.21 -22.62
C SER A 124 -9.39 -19.78 -22.54
N THR A 125 -9.12 -18.47 -22.51
CA THR A 125 -7.74 -17.97 -22.41
C THR A 125 -7.16 -18.21 -21.03
N LEU A 126 -7.96 -18.11 -19.95
CA LEU A 126 -7.52 -18.41 -18.59
C LEU A 126 -7.18 -19.89 -18.40
N GLU A 127 -7.96 -20.79 -19.05
CA GLU A 127 -7.63 -22.23 -19.07
C GLU A 127 -6.27 -22.47 -19.76
N ALA A 128 -6.06 -21.88 -20.93
CA ALA A 128 -4.79 -21.99 -21.67
C ALA A 128 -3.60 -21.39 -20.88
N PHE A 129 -3.80 -20.24 -20.24
CA PHE A 129 -2.81 -19.58 -19.40
C PHE A 129 -2.40 -20.46 -18.22
N ASN A 130 -3.36 -21.04 -17.51
CA ASN A 130 -3.10 -21.93 -16.38
C ASN A 130 -2.36 -23.21 -16.84
N ALA A 131 -2.70 -23.77 -18.00
CA ALA A 131 -1.99 -24.90 -18.56
C ALA A 131 -0.54 -24.54 -18.90
N ALA A 132 -0.32 -23.41 -19.56
CA ALA A 132 1.02 -22.92 -19.91
C ALA A 132 1.89 -22.64 -18.67
N LEU A 133 1.32 -22.11 -17.60
CA LEU A 133 2.05 -21.93 -16.32
C LEU A 133 2.47 -23.27 -15.69
N LYS A 134 1.61 -24.29 -15.75
CA LYS A 134 1.96 -25.64 -15.26
C LYS A 134 3.10 -26.25 -16.08
N ASP A 135 3.03 -26.13 -17.42
CA ASP A 135 4.07 -26.62 -18.30
C ASP A 135 5.40 -25.85 -18.11
N ALA A 136 5.33 -24.57 -17.76
CA ALA A 136 6.47 -23.74 -17.40
C ALA A 136 7.05 -24.04 -16.00
N GLY A 137 6.41 -24.90 -15.22
CA GLY A 137 6.94 -25.39 -13.94
C GLY A 137 6.50 -24.58 -12.70
N VAL A 138 5.36 -23.90 -12.73
CA VAL A 138 4.84 -23.15 -11.58
C VAL A 138 4.69 -24.05 -10.33
N GLU A 139 4.33 -25.32 -10.49
CA GLU A 139 4.20 -26.27 -9.39
C GLU A 139 5.55 -26.55 -8.71
N GLN A 140 6.66 -26.49 -9.46
CA GLN A 140 8.01 -26.65 -8.90
C GLN A 140 8.39 -25.41 -8.06
N ILE A 141 8.03 -24.20 -8.53
CA ILE A 141 8.26 -22.95 -7.77
C ILE A 141 7.48 -23.00 -6.44
N ILE A 142 6.21 -23.43 -6.48
CA ILE A 142 5.36 -23.55 -5.29
C ILE A 142 5.95 -24.57 -4.30
N ALA A 143 6.37 -25.74 -4.78
CA ALA A 143 6.94 -26.78 -3.95
C ALA A 143 8.25 -26.35 -3.28
N GLU A 144 9.12 -25.65 -4.02
CA GLU A 144 10.38 -25.13 -3.47
C GLU A 144 10.10 -24.04 -2.42
N MET A 145 9.20 -23.11 -2.71
CA MET A 145 8.82 -22.06 -1.74
C MET A 145 8.24 -22.68 -0.46
N GLN A 146 7.36 -23.66 -0.58
CA GLN A 146 6.79 -24.36 0.58
C GLN A 146 7.89 -25.06 1.39
N SER A 147 8.81 -25.73 0.74
CA SER A 147 9.94 -26.42 1.39
C SER A 147 10.80 -25.44 2.21
N GLN A 148 11.10 -24.28 1.63
CA GLN A 148 11.86 -23.26 2.33
C GLN A 148 11.09 -22.62 3.49
N ILE A 149 9.78 -22.39 3.35
CA ILE A 149 8.93 -21.92 4.44
C ILE A 149 8.90 -22.92 5.59
N ASP A 150 8.71 -24.18 5.31
CA ASP A 150 8.67 -25.25 6.33
C ASP A 150 10.01 -25.36 7.07
N ALA A 151 11.12 -25.30 6.34
CA ALA A 151 12.45 -25.32 6.93
C ALA A 151 12.69 -24.07 7.81
N TRP A 152 12.27 -22.88 7.35
CA TRP A 152 12.41 -21.64 8.11
C TRP A 152 11.55 -21.62 9.37
N LEU A 153 10.30 -22.09 9.30
CA LEU A 153 9.42 -22.21 10.47
C LEU A 153 9.96 -23.18 11.52
N ALA A 154 10.66 -24.25 11.10
CA ALA A 154 11.29 -25.20 12.01
C ALA A 154 12.48 -24.59 12.80
N THR A 155 12.98 -23.40 12.39
CA THR A 155 14.07 -22.67 13.09
C THR A 155 13.58 -21.64 14.09
N LYS A 156 12.26 -21.40 14.17
CA LYS A 156 11.63 -20.45 15.09
C LYS A 156 11.20 -21.10 16.37
#